data_f47d85249535cbcfd01366f2fe3c63fe
#
_entry.id   f47d85249535cbcfd01366f2fe3c63fe
#
_cell.length_a   1.000
_cell.length_b   1.000
_cell.length_c   1.000
_cell.angle_alpha   90.00
_cell.angle_beta   90.00
_cell.angle_gamma   90.00
#
_symmetry.space_group_name_H-M   'P 1'
#
loop_
_entity.id
_entity.type
_entity.pdbx_description
1 polymer ?
#
loop_
_entity_poly.entity_id
_entity_poly.type
_entity_poly.pdbx_seq_one_letter_code
_entity_poly.pdbx_strand_id
1 'polypeptide(L)'
;YPPLRNDSPWGYRRKARLGVKDVLNKGRVLVGFRERGTSLVADIARCHVLHPKVGELIDPLRLLIESLSVRRRVPQIEVAMDDTQCVLILRVLDPPTAADVEELLRFAAANDVVFYTQEGGPDTVAPLDQAAALSYALPEFDLTLAFEPSDFTQVNTDINRKMISRAIDLLQPGEGDRVLDLFCGIGNFTLPIARSAASVTGVEGDLALVGRARDNAVRNGLSNVVFHVGDLYGELGAEPWMGQTFDKALLDPPRSGALQVLPLLPRLGVQRLVYGSGYP
;
A
#
# COMPACT_ATOMS: atom_id res chain seq x y z
N TYR A 1 -6.77 -14.78 -20.16
CA TYR A 1 -6.67 -13.36 -20.53
C TYR A 1 -5.21 -12.99 -20.77
N PRO A 2 -4.90 -12.03 -21.67
CA PRO A 2 -3.52 -11.58 -21.85
C PRO A 2 -2.99 -10.91 -20.57
N PRO A 3 -1.68 -11.05 -20.27
CA PRO A 3 -1.10 -10.44 -19.08
C PRO A 3 -1.17 -8.90 -19.15
N LEU A 4 -1.41 -8.27 -18.01
CA LEU A 4 -1.28 -6.82 -17.90
C LEU A 4 0.20 -6.44 -17.93
N ARG A 5 0.55 -5.40 -18.69
CA ARG A 5 1.93 -4.94 -18.85
C ARG A 5 2.02 -3.43 -18.67
N ASN A 6 3.13 -2.99 -18.11
CA ASN A 6 3.52 -1.59 -18.16
C ASN A 6 4.11 -1.24 -19.52
N ASP A 7 4.08 0.03 -19.84
CA ASP A 7 4.75 0.58 -21.02
C ASP A 7 6.29 0.54 -20.83
N SER A 8 6.77 0.73 -19.59
CA SER A 8 8.17 0.59 -19.21
C SER A 8 8.35 -0.47 -18.13
N PRO A 9 9.38 -1.34 -18.23
CA PRO A 9 9.73 -2.27 -17.15
C PRO A 9 10.47 -1.60 -15.99
N TRP A 10 10.77 -0.30 -16.08
CA TRP A 10 11.57 0.45 -15.14
C TRP A 10 10.78 1.61 -14.51
N GLY A 11 11.25 2.05 -13.34
CA GLY A 11 10.75 3.26 -12.70
C GLY A 11 9.32 3.18 -12.12
N TYR A 12 8.72 2.02 -12.08
CA TYR A 12 7.31 1.86 -11.72
C TYR A 12 7.04 1.74 -10.22
N ARG A 13 8.07 1.36 -9.43
CA ARG A 13 7.87 0.97 -8.04
C ARG A 13 7.83 2.17 -7.12
N ARG A 14 6.66 2.44 -6.56
CA ARG A 14 6.39 3.58 -5.68
C ARG A 14 6.38 3.23 -4.19
N LYS A 15 6.37 1.96 -3.86
CA LYS A 15 6.45 1.48 -2.48
C LYS A 15 7.51 0.41 -2.36
N ALA A 16 8.40 0.56 -1.37
CA ALA A 16 9.52 -0.35 -1.18
C ALA A 16 9.95 -0.41 0.28
N ARG A 17 10.64 -1.48 0.62
CA ARG A 17 11.30 -1.67 1.89
C ARG A 17 12.77 -1.95 1.62
N LEU A 18 13.61 -0.97 1.91
CA LEU A 18 15.05 -1.02 1.72
C LEU A 18 15.70 -1.44 3.04
N GLY A 19 16.58 -2.43 2.98
CA GLY A 19 17.45 -2.78 4.10
C GLY A 19 18.57 -1.76 4.25
N VAL A 20 18.97 -1.52 5.49
CA VAL A 20 20.13 -0.70 5.83
C VAL A 20 21.08 -1.54 6.67
N LYS A 21 22.38 -1.51 6.38
CA LYS A 21 23.39 -2.28 7.09
C LYS A 21 24.72 -1.54 7.15
N ASP A 22 25.21 -1.24 8.36
CA ASP A 22 26.60 -0.83 8.55
C ASP A 22 27.50 -2.08 8.46
N VAL A 23 28.32 -2.16 7.41
CA VAL A 23 29.17 -3.33 7.11
C VAL A 23 30.59 -3.00 7.50
N LEU A 24 30.99 -3.40 8.70
CA LEU A 24 32.30 -3.10 9.28
C LEU A 24 33.45 -3.51 8.36
N ASN A 25 33.39 -4.71 7.77
CA ASN A 25 34.46 -5.23 6.88
C ASN A 25 34.58 -4.41 5.57
N LYS A 26 33.54 -3.68 5.17
CA LYS A 26 33.57 -2.76 4.01
C LYS A 26 33.82 -1.31 4.41
N GLY A 27 33.79 -1.00 5.72
CA GLY A 27 33.95 0.34 6.24
C GLY A 27 32.85 1.33 5.81
N ARG A 28 31.66 0.83 5.41
CA ARG A 28 30.56 1.66 4.91
C ARG A 28 29.19 1.08 5.22
N VAL A 29 28.19 1.95 5.19
CA VAL A 29 26.76 1.58 5.20
C VAL A 29 26.35 1.07 3.81
N LEU A 30 25.44 0.12 3.76
CA LEU A 30 24.71 -0.27 2.55
C LEU A 30 23.24 0.08 2.70
N VAL A 31 22.63 0.60 1.64
CA VAL A 31 21.18 0.83 1.50
C VAL A 31 20.74 0.14 0.22
N GLY A 32 19.73 -0.72 0.30
CA GLY A 32 19.23 -1.43 -0.88
C GLY A 32 18.25 -2.53 -0.53
N PHE A 33 17.85 -3.31 -1.52
CA PHE A 33 17.00 -4.46 -1.28
C PHE A 33 17.77 -5.59 -0.60
N ARG A 34 17.05 -6.38 0.21
CA ARG A 34 17.60 -7.63 0.74
C ARG A 34 17.73 -8.66 -0.39
N GLU A 35 18.81 -9.36 -0.43
CA GLU A 35 19.01 -10.48 -1.34
C GLU A 35 18.04 -11.63 -1.00
N ARG A 36 17.57 -12.33 -2.01
CA ARG A 36 16.60 -13.40 -1.83
C ARG A 36 17.16 -14.53 -0.94
N GLY A 37 16.43 -14.87 0.11
CA GLY A 37 16.79 -15.97 1.02
C GLY A 37 17.93 -15.66 1.98
N THR A 38 18.39 -14.41 2.06
CA THR A 38 19.48 -14.01 2.96
C THR A 38 19.12 -12.77 3.77
N SER A 39 19.95 -12.42 4.76
CA SER A 39 19.89 -11.15 5.49
C SER A 39 20.79 -10.07 4.88
N LEU A 40 21.43 -10.36 3.75
CA LEU A 40 22.35 -9.43 3.10
C LEU A 40 21.59 -8.33 2.38
N VAL A 41 22.19 -7.15 2.32
CA VAL A 41 21.71 -6.00 1.57
C VAL A 41 22.52 -5.88 0.30
N ALA A 42 21.84 -5.79 -0.84
CA ALA A 42 22.48 -5.64 -2.15
C ALA A 42 23.29 -4.34 -2.19
N ASP A 43 24.54 -4.44 -2.62
CA ASP A 43 25.47 -3.32 -2.75
C ASP A 43 25.26 -2.63 -4.10
N ILE A 44 24.33 -1.72 -4.14
CA ILE A 44 23.92 -0.98 -5.36
C ILE A 44 24.02 0.53 -5.11
N ALA A 45 24.38 1.29 -6.16
CA ALA A 45 24.41 2.75 -6.11
C ALA A 45 23.06 3.37 -6.51
N ARG A 46 22.28 2.67 -7.32
CA ARG A 46 20.95 3.09 -7.77
C ARG A 46 20.06 1.88 -8.06
N CYS A 47 18.74 2.11 -8.11
CA CYS A 47 17.79 1.06 -8.44
C CYS A 47 16.85 1.50 -9.58
N HIS A 48 16.93 0.85 -10.73
CA HIS A 48 16.12 1.20 -11.90
C HIS A 48 14.64 0.78 -11.78
N VAL A 49 14.30 -0.14 -10.87
CA VAL A 49 12.92 -0.59 -10.65
C VAL A 49 12.13 0.40 -9.81
N LEU A 50 12.79 1.05 -8.83
CA LEU A 50 12.19 2.14 -8.06
C LEU A 50 11.86 3.32 -8.98
N HIS A 51 10.84 4.09 -8.60
CA HIS A 51 10.59 5.39 -9.22
C HIS A 51 11.90 6.21 -9.22
N PRO A 52 12.25 6.91 -10.32
CA PRO A 52 13.54 7.57 -10.47
C PRO A 52 13.91 8.47 -9.29
N LYS A 53 12.95 9.23 -8.76
CA LYS A 53 13.12 10.09 -7.57
C LYS A 53 13.74 9.36 -6.37
N VAL A 54 13.44 8.08 -6.18
CA VAL A 54 14.00 7.27 -5.08
C VAL A 54 15.14 6.38 -5.56
N GLY A 55 15.04 5.89 -6.79
CA GLY A 55 16.07 5.01 -7.36
C GLY A 55 17.44 5.65 -7.41
N GLU A 56 17.50 6.95 -7.67
CA GLU A 56 18.75 7.75 -7.70
C GLU A 56 19.20 8.17 -6.28
N LEU A 57 18.34 8.05 -5.26
CA LEU A 57 18.68 8.39 -3.88
C LEU A 57 19.36 7.26 -3.11
N ILE A 58 19.59 6.07 -3.67
CA ILE A 58 20.17 4.95 -2.93
C ILE A 58 21.55 5.31 -2.35
N ASP A 59 22.45 5.85 -3.17
CA ASP A 59 23.78 6.26 -2.71
C ASP A 59 23.75 7.54 -1.84
N PRO A 60 22.98 8.59 -2.16
CA PRO A 60 22.75 9.70 -1.24
C PRO A 60 22.21 9.29 0.13
N LEU A 61 21.23 8.36 0.19
CA LEU A 61 20.70 7.83 1.45
C LEU A 61 21.77 7.04 2.23
N ARG A 62 22.63 6.29 1.54
CA ARG A 62 23.76 5.62 2.17
C ARG A 62 24.66 6.64 2.89
N LEU A 63 25.04 7.72 2.22
CA LEU A 63 25.88 8.77 2.78
C LEU A 63 25.20 9.47 3.95
N LEU A 64 23.89 9.77 3.82
CA LEU A 64 23.09 10.35 4.90
C LEU A 64 23.14 9.44 6.14
N ILE A 65 22.80 8.16 5.99
CA ILE A 65 22.79 7.23 7.14
C ILE A 65 24.20 7.11 7.76
N GLU A 66 25.25 7.12 6.95
CA GLU A 66 26.64 7.09 7.43
C GLU A 66 26.97 8.27 8.35
N SER A 67 26.41 9.46 8.09
CA SER A 67 26.66 10.68 8.88
C SER A 67 25.90 10.69 10.21
N LEU A 68 24.80 9.91 10.35
CA LEU A 68 24.00 9.90 11.56
C LEU A 68 24.70 9.22 12.74
N SER A 69 24.50 9.75 13.93
CA SER A 69 24.98 9.11 15.17
C SER A 69 24.33 7.76 15.41
N VAL A 70 23.07 7.61 14.98
CA VAL A 70 22.27 6.38 15.09
C VAL A 70 22.43 5.42 13.90
N ARG A 71 23.43 5.59 13.03
CA ARG A 71 23.61 4.81 11.78
C ARG A 71 23.50 3.28 11.93
N ARG A 72 23.91 2.73 13.08
CA ARG A 72 23.83 1.28 13.40
C ARG A 72 22.46 0.88 13.93
N ARG A 73 21.61 1.84 14.19
CA ARG A 73 20.29 1.67 14.80
C ARG A 73 19.15 1.96 13.82
N VAL A 74 19.48 2.09 12.51
CA VAL A 74 18.52 2.25 11.41
C VAL A 74 18.60 0.99 10.53
N PRO A 75 17.80 -0.06 10.79
CA PRO A 75 17.86 -1.30 10.02
C PRO A 75 17.12 -1.25 8.67
N GLN A 76 16.26 -0.25 8.45
CA GLN A 76 15.36 -0.22 7.30
C GLN A 76 14.88 1.20 6.97
N ILE A 77 14.68 1.44 5.69
CA ILE A 77 13.97 2.62 5.15
C ILE A 77 12.78 2.08 4.33
N GLU A 78 11.57 2.49 4.67
CA GLU A 78 10.41 2.25 3.82
C GLU A 78 10.15 3.46 2.93
N VAL A 79 9.74 3.19 1.70
CA VAL A 79 9.39 4.21 0.70
C VAL A 79 7.89 4.14 0.48
N ALA A 80 7.23 5.28 0.53
CA ALA A 80 5.85 5.45 0.09
C ALA A 80 5.73 6.76 -0.69
N MET A 81 5.18 6.70 -1.88
CA MET A 81 5.05 7.92 -2.70
C MET A 81 3.81 7.89 -3.57
N ASP A 82 3.32 9.08 -3.85
CA ASP A 82 2.31 9.36 -4.87
C ASP A 82 2.95 10.04 -6.10
N ASP A 83 2.17 10.78 -6.90
CA ASP A 83 2.69 11.48 -8.07
C ASP A 83 3.50 12.74 -7.71
N THR A 84 3.34 13.27 -6.50
CA THR A 84 3.89 14.57 -6.06
C THR A 84 4.85 14.44 -4.89
N GLN A 85 4.53 13.62 -3.91
CA GLN A 85 5.26 13.51 -2.65
C GLN A 85 5.97 12.16 -2.52
N CYS A 86 7.11 12.18 -1.85
CA CYS A 86 7.88 10.99 -1.51
C CYS A 86 8.16 10.96 -0.01
N VAL A 87 7.66 9.95 0.66
CA VAL A 87 7.89 9.71 2.09
C VAL A 87 8.90 8.60 2.26
N LEU A 88 9.87 8.85 3.15
CA LEU A 88 10.87 7.91 3.60
C LEU A 88 10.67 7.64 5.11
N ILE A 89 10.25 6.44 5.47
CA ILE A 89 10.07 6.05 6.87
C ILE A 89 11.35 5.37 7.33
N LEU A 90 12.07 5.98 8.26
CA LEU A 90 13.23 5.37 8.90
C LEU A 90 12.75 4.52 10.08
N ARG A 91 12.91 3.21 9.98
CA ARG A 91 12.82 2.37 11.17
C ARG A 91 14.05 2.64 12.03
N VAL A 92 13.84 3.09 13.24
CA VAL A 92 14.90 3.40 14.20
C VAL A 92 14.75 2.52 15.44
N LEU A 93 15.87 2.03 15.96
CA LEU A 93 15.91 1.22 17.19
C LEU A 93 16.26 2.08 18.41
N ASP A 94 16.78 3.27 18.18
CA ASP A 94 17.00 4.33 19.15
C ASP A 94 16.58 5.66 18.49
N PRO A 95 15.98 6.61 19.23
CA PRO A 95 15.56 7.88 18.66
C PRO A 95 16.75 8.69 18.14
N PRO A 96 16.61 9.35 16.96
CA PRO A 96 17.63 10.26 16.43
C PRO A 96 17.90 11.42 17.39
N THR A 97 19.16 11.85 17.48
CA THR A 97 19.52 13.07 18.22
C THR A 97 19.05 14.33 17.49
N ALA A 98 19.05 15.49 18.16
CA ALA A 98 18.71 16.78 17.52
C ALA A 98 19.58 17.04 16.29
N ALA A 99 20.89 16.72 16.35
CA ALA A 99 21.80 16.89 15.21
C ALA A 99 21.45 15.94 14.06
N ASP A 100 21.05 14.69 14.36
CA ASP A 100 20.59 13.75 13.33
C ASP A 100 19.31 14.27 12.66
N VAL A 101 18.37 14.82 13.44
CA VAL A 101 17.13 15.42 12.92
C VAL A 101 17.44 16.58 11.97
N GLU A 102 18.33 17.49 12.34
CA GLU A 102 18.75 18.61 11.48
C GLU A 102 19.34 18.11 10.15
N GLU A 103 20.16 17.05 10.17
CA GLU A 103 20.74 16.45 8.98
C GLU A 103 19.68 15.80 8.08
N LEU A 104 18.74 15.07 8.68
CA LEU A 104 17.59 14.48 7.98
C LEU A 104 16.74 15.55 7.31
N LEU A 105 16.41 16.64 8.01
CA LEU A 105 15.61 17.74 7.46
C LEU A 105 16.35 18.50 6.35
N ARG A 106 17.67 18.67 6.47
CA ARG A 106 18.49 19.26 5.41
C ARG A 106 18.47 18.39 4.15
N PHE A 107 18.63 17.07 4.32
CA PHE A 107 18.53 16.14 3.21
C PHE A 107 17.13 16.14 2.58
N ALA A 108 16.08 16.18 3.41
CA ALA A 108 14.69 16.24 2.97
C ALA A 108 14.43 17.43 2.05
N ALA A 109 14.86 18.63 2.48
CA ALA A 109 14.72 19.86 1.70
C ALA A 109 15.51 19.82 0.38
N ALA A 110 16.74 19.25 0.40
CA ALA A 110 17.58 19.17 -0.79
C ALA A 110 17.07 18.18 -1.84
N ASN A 111 16.31 17.14 -1.44
CA ASN A 111 15.86 16.06 -2.32
C ASN A 111 14.33 16.00 -2.48
N ASP A 112 13.61 16.96 -1.94
CA ASP A 112 12.15 17.04 -2.00
C ASP A 112 11.51 15.71 -1.53
N VAL A 113 11.87 15.26 -0.33
CA VAL A 113 11.32 14.09 0.35
C VAL A 113 10.86 14.47 1.76
N VAL A 114 9.98 13.64 2.35
CA VAL A 114 9.50 13.82 3.72
C VAL A 114 9.95 12.64 4.56
N PHE A 115 10.58 12.89 5.70
CA PHE A 115 10.96 11.84 6.63
C PHE A 115 9.90 11.58 7.69
N TYR A 116 9.71 10.31 7.96
CA TYR A 116 8.99 9.76 9.09
C TYR A 116 9.95 8.85 9.87
N THR A 117 9.67 8.65 11.16
CA THR A 117 10.33 7.65 11.99
C THR A 117 9.36 6.57 12.41
N GLN A 118 9.88 5.38 12.67
CA GLN A 118 9.16 4.25 13.23
C GLN A 118 10.05 3.59 14.30
N GLU A 119 9.67 3.73 15.56
CA GLU A 119 10.43 3.19 16.70
C GLU A 119 10.00 1.76 17.11
N GLY A 120 8.78 1.38 16.77
CA GLY A 120 8.19 0.09 17.15
C GLY A 120 7.32 -0.53 16.08
N GLY A 121 6.05 -0.79 16.43
CA GLY A 121 5.02 -1.30 15.51
C GLY A 121 4.57 -0.27 14.47
N PRO A 122 3.65 -0.66 13.56
CA PRO A 122 3.09 0.26 12.55
C PRO A 122 2.43 1.51 13.14
N ASP A 123 1.88 1.41 14.33
CA ASP A 123 1.24 2.47 15.13
C ASP A 123 2.21 3.55 15.61
N THR A 124 3.51 3.30 15.56
CA THR A 124 4.56 4.25 15.97
C THR A 124 5.11 5.07 14.81
N VAL A 125 4.55 4.95 13.61
CA VAL A 125 4.95 5.74 12.46
C VAL A 125 4.49 7.18 12.64
N ALA A 126 5.44 8.11 12.67
CA ALA A 126 5.17 9.54 12.88
C ALA A 126 6.04 10.41 11.95
N PRO A 127 5.52 11.55 11.46
CA PRO A 127 6.33 12.47 10.68
C PRO A 127 7.44 13.08 11.53
N LEU A 128 8.60 13.31 10.93
CA LEU A 128 9.73 13.95 11.60
C LEU A 128 9.49 15.45 11.81
N ASP A 129 8.77 16.08 10.88
CA ASP A 129 8.36 17.49 10.89
C ASP A 129 6.89 17.59 10.44
N GLN A 130 6.63 17.64 9.13
CA GLN A 130 5.29 17.81 8.57
C GLN A 130 4.75 16.48 8.03
N ALA A 131 3.44 16.26 8.22
CA ALA A 131 2.76 15.12 7.65
C ALA A 131 2.56 15.30 6.13
N ALA A 132 2.82 14.25 5.38
CA ALA A 132 2.53 14.19 3.95
C ALA A 132 1.05 13.84 3.72
N ALA A 133 0.45 14.42 2.69
CA ALA A 133 -0.91 14.10 2.26
C ALA A 133 -0.87 13.25 0.98
N LEU A 134 -0.57 11.96 1.15
CA LEU A 134 -0.43 11.05 0.01
C LEU A 134 -1.80 10.65 -0.56
N SER A 135 -1.87 10.63 -1.91
CA SER A 135 -3.05 10.14 -2.61
C SER A 135 -2.70 9.64 -4.01
N TYR A 136 -3.53 8.77 -4.56
CA TYR A 136 -3.44 8.38 -5.97
C TYR A 136 -4.79 8.52 -6.67
N ALA A 137 -4.75 8.88 -7.94
CA ALA A 137 -5.92 9.04 -8.76
C ALA A 137 -6.25 7.76 -9.55
N LEU A 138 -7.54 7.49 -9.69
CA LEU A 138 -8.13 6.54 -10.63
C LEU A 138 -8.98 7.32 -11.65
N PRO A 139 -8.34 7.93 -12.68
CA PRO A 139 -9.02 8.89 -13.57
C PRO A 139 -10.19 8.31 -14.33
N GLU A 140 -10.14 7.02 -14.68
CA GLU A 140 -11.22 6.31 -15.39
C GLU A 140 -12.53 6.29 -14.60
N PHE A 141 -12.45 6.39 -13.26
CA PHE A 141 -13.59 6.35 -12.35
C PHE A 141 -13.86 7.71 -11.68
N ASP A 142 -13.08 8.74 -12.03
CA ASP A 142 -13.12 10.05 -11.36
C ASP A 142 -13.00 9.91 -9.83
N LEU A 143 -11.95 9.22 -9.39
CA LEU A 143 -11.68 8.94 -7.96
C LEU A 143 -10.27 9.36 -7.57
N THR A 144 -10.15 9.83 -6.33
CA THR A 144 -8.86 10.06 -5.66
C THR A 144 -8.88 9.39 -4.29
N LEU A 145 -7.95 8.47 -4.05
CA LEU A 145 -7.83 7.74 -2.80
C LEU A 145 -6.63 8.26 -2.00
N ALA A 146 -6.90 8.77 -0.80
CA ALA A 146 -5.88 9.12 0.17
C ALA A 146 -5.37 7.85 0.87
N PHE A 147 -4.08 7.85 1.25
CA PHE A 147 -3.47 6.76 1.99
C PHE A 147 -2.38 7.28 2.93
N GLU A 148 -2.10 6.53 4.00
CA GLU A 148 -0.97 6.82 4.89
C GLU A 148 0.31 6.13 4.41
N PRO A 149 1.49 6.66 4.74
CA PRO A 149 2.76 6.07 4.30
C PRO A 149 2.94 4.60 4.71
N SER A 150 2.34 4.18 5.82
CA SER A 150 2.35 2.79 6.32
C SER A 150 1.34 1.87 5.64
N ASP A 151 0.30 2.40 4.98
CA ASP A 151 -0.75 1.59 4.37
C ASP A 151 -0.23 0.71 3.24
N PHE A 152 -0.88 -0.43 3.07
CA PHE A 152 -0.67 -1.21 1.86
C PHE A 152 -1.29 -0.50 0.65
N THR A 153 -0.47 -0.22 -0.35
CA THR A 153 -0.88 0.21 -1.68
C THR A 153 -0.16 -0.61 -2.74
N GLN A 154 -0.77 -0.78 -3.91
CA GLN A 154 -0.13 -1.47 -5.03
C GLN A 154 1.14 -0.73 -5.45
N VAL A 155 2.26 -1.45 -5.51
CA VAL A 155 3.58 -0.87 -5.78
C VAL A 155 3.72 -0.26 -7.17
N ASN A 156 2.84 -0.65 -8.08
CA ASN A 156 2.81 -0.27 -9.48
C ASN A 156 1.45 0.36 -9.81
N THR A 157 1.40 1.68 -9.85
CA THR A 157 0.16 2.45 -10.05
C THR A 157 -0.48 2.16 -11.41
N ASP A 158 0.31 2.02 -12.49
CA ASP A 158 -0.24 1.78 -13.83
C ASP A 158 -0.87 0.38 -13.93
N ILE A 159 -0.21 -0.62 -13.37
CA ILE A 159 -0.79 -1.97 -13.30
C ILE A 159 -2.01 -1.98 -12.39
N ASN A 160 -2.00 -1.24 -11.28
CA ASN A 160 -3.18 -1.13 -10.41
C ASN A 160 -4.39 -0.59 -11.18
N ARG A 161 -4.23 0.50 -11.91
CA ARG A 161 -5.30 1.08 -12.76
C ARG A 161 -5.83 0.07 -13.77
N LYS A 162 -4.93 -0.57 -14.54
CA LYS A 162 -5.29 -1.61 -15.53
C LYS A 162 -5.97 -2.82 -14.87
N MET A 163 -5.56 -3.19 -13.65
CA MET A 163 -6.14 -4.29 -12.89
C MET A 163 -7.55 -3.96 -12.41
N ILE A 164 -7.77 -2.74 -11.92
CA ILE A 164 -9.09 -2.27 -11.50
C ILE A 164 -10.04 -2.28 -12.70
N SER A 165 -9.68 -1.65 -13.83
CA SER A 165 -10.50 -1.64 -15.05
C SER A 165 -10.84 -3.05 -15.50
N ARG A 166 -9.84 -3.95 -15.53
CA ARG A 166 -10.06 -5.37 -15.85
C ARG A 166 -11.01 -6.07 -14.88
N ALA A 167 -10.88 -5.80 -13.58
CA ALA A 167 -11.75 -6.40 -12.57
C ALA A 167 -13.21 -5.92 -12.73
N ILE A 168 -13.41 -4.62 -13.00
CA ILE A 168 -14.74 -4.05 -13.28
C ILE A 168 -15.33 -4.66 -14.55
N ASP A 169 -14.56 -4.78 -15.64
CA ASP A 169 -15.01 -5.41 -16.89
C ASP A 169 -15.44 -6.86 -16.68
N LEU A 170 -14.76 -7.61 -15.80
CA LEU A 170 -15.10 -8.99 -15.49
C LEU A 170 -16.27 -9.11 -14.53
N LEU A 171 -16.37 -8.22 -13.55
CA LEU A 171 -17.44 -8.21 -12.56
C LEU A 171 -18.74 -7.70 -13.17
N GLN A 172 -18.66 -6.71 -14.09
CA GLN A 172 -19.80 -6.07 -14.75
C GLN A 172 -20.86 -5.57 -13.75
N PRO A 173 -20.49 -4.71 -12.78
CA PRO A 173 -21.46 -4.20 -11.84
C PRO A 173 -22.52 -3.34 -12.57
N GLY A 174 -23.78 -3.49 -12.19
CA GLY A 174 -24.90 -2.74 -12.74
C GLY A 174 -25.70 -2.02 -11.66
N GLU A 175 -26.55 -1.09 -12.05
CA GLU A 175 -27.35 -0.22 -11.15
C GLU A 175 -28.26 -0.98 -10.17
N GLY A 176 -28.58 -2.25 -10.44
CA GLY A 176 -29.36 -3.11 -9.55
C GLY A 176 -28.55 -3.99 -8.63
N ASP A 177 -27.23 -4.08 -8.84
CA ASP A 177 -26.38 -5.05 -8.15
C ASP A 177 -25.98 -4.59 -6.75
N ARG A 178 -26.03 -5.52 -5.81
CA ARG A 178 -25.38 -5.44 -4.50
C ARG A 178 -24.08 -6.22 -4.56
N VAL A 179 -22.97 -5.54 -4.34
CA VAL A 179 -21.65 -6.13 -4.52
C VAL A 179 -20.92 -6.24 -3.18
N LEU A 180 -20.27 -7.39 -2.95
CA LEU A 180 -19.41 -7.64 -1.81
C LEU A 180 -17.93 -7.55 -2.25
N ASP A 181 -17.16 -6.71 -1.57
CA ASP A 181 -15.71 -6.57 -1.77
C ASP A 181 -14.97 -7.01 -0.51
N LEU A 182 -14.32 -8.17 -0.57
CA LEU A 182 -13.58 -8.74 0.56
C LEU A 182 -12.08 -8.49 0.41
N PHE A 183 -11.44 -8.12 1.53
CA PHE A 183 -10.07 -7.59 1.58
C PHE A 183 -9.98 -6.21 0.90
N CYS A 184 -10.95 -5.36 1.18
CA CYS A 184 -11.15 -4.11 0.44
C CYS A 184 -10.07 -3.03 0.69
N GLY A 185 -9.24 -3.18 1.73
CA GLY A 185 -8.22 -2.19 2.08
C GLY A 185 -8.81 -0.79 2.26
N ILE A 186 -8.21 0.19 1.60
CA ILE A 186 -8.67 1.60 1.59
C ILE A 186 -9.77 1.88 0.55
N GLY A 187 -10.36 0.83 -0.04
CA GLY A 187 -11.42 0.95 -1.03
C GLY A 187 -10.96 0.91 -2.49
N ASN A 188 -9.79 0.33 -2.76
CA ASN A 188 -9.16 0.31 -4.10
C ASN A 188 -10.07 -0.26 -5.22
N PHE A 189 -10.90 -1.27 -4.92
CA PHE A 189 -11.92 -1.81 -5.81
C PHE A 189 -13.32 -1.37 -5.43
N THR A 190 -13.61 -1.25 -4.12
CA THR A 190 -14.93 -0.87 -3.61
C THR A 190 -15.45 0.42 -4.26
N LEU A 191 -14.60 1.47 -4.29
CA LEU A 191 -15.03 2.78 -4.79
C LEU A 191 -15.27 2.80 -6.30
N PRO A 192 -14.42 2.22 -7.15
CA PRO A 192 -14.73 2.04 -8.58
C PRO A 192 -16.01 1.24 -8.83
N ILE A 193 -16.25 0.15 -8.10
CA ILE A 193 -17.48 -0.66 -8.20
C ILE A 193 -18.70 0.20 -7.87
N ALA A 194 -18.61 1.05 -6.85
CA ALA A 194 -19.71 1.89 -6.39
C ALA A 194 -20.17 2.93 -7.42
N ARG A 195 -19.35 3.24 -8.43
CA ARG A 195 -19.77 4.13 -9.54
C ARG A 195 -20.88 3.52 -10.40
N SER A 196 -21.05 2.19 -10.39
CA SER A 196 -22.00 1.49 -11.26
C SER A 196 -22.97 0.58 -10.50
N ALA A 197 -22.67 0.20 -9.26
CA ALA A 197 -23.51 -0.71 -8.48
C ALA A 197 -24.58 0.04 -7.68
N ALA A 198 -25.67 -0.64 -7.33
CA ALA A 198 -26.69 -0.14 -6.41
C ALA A 198 -26.11 0.11 -5.01
N SER A 199 -25.32 -0.84 -4.52
CA SER A 199 -24.61 -0.72 -3.25
C SER A 199 -23.38 -1.61 -3.22
N VAL A 200 -22.37 -1.22 -2.44
CA VAL A 200 -21.18 -2.03 -2.22
C VAL A 200 -20.90 -2.17 -0.72
N THR A 201 -20.64 -3.39 -0.30
CA THR A 201 -20.19 -3.69 1.05
C THR A 201 -18.73 -4.09 1.00
N GLY A 202 -17.86 -3.29 1.59
CA GLY A 202 -16.43 -3.58 1.76
C GLY A 202 -16.15 -4.19 3.13
N VAL A 203 -15.33 -5.24 3.17
CA VAL A 203 -14.88 -5.88 4.42
C VAL A 203 -13.37 -5.96 4.45
N GLU A 204 -12.77 -5.49 5.55
CA GLU A 204 -11.33 -5.45 5.76
C GLU A 204 -11.02 -5.76 7.23
N GLY A 205 -9.90 -6.45 7.49
CA GLY A 205 -9.50 -6.81 8.85
C GLY A 205 -8.91 -5.66 9.65
N ASP A 206 -8.32 -4.67 9.00
CA ASP A 206 -7.65 -3.55 9.65
C ASP A 206 -8.61 -2.36 9.85
N LEU A 207 -8.85 -2.00 11.13
CA LEU A 207 -9.73 -0.89 11.50
C LEU A 207 -9.28 0.45 10.90
N ALA A 208 -7.98 0.70 10.81
CA ALA A 208 -7.45 1.95 10.27
C ALA A 208 -7.68 2.04 8.76
N LEU A 209 -7.51 0.93 8.03
CA LEU A 209 -7.81 0.87 6.60
C LEU A 209 -9.32 1.06 6.34
N VAL A 210 -10.18 0.45 7.15
CA VAL A 210 -11.65 0.68 7.08
C VAL A 210 -12.00 2.14 7.32
N GLY A 211 -11.37 2.80 8.29
CA GLY A 211 -11.53 4.25 8.52
C GLY A 211 -11.20 5.05 7.27
N ARG A 212 -10.02 4.81 6.69
CA ARG A 212 -9.60 5.48 5.43
C ARG A 212 -10.50 5.18 4.24
N ALA A 213 -11.00 3.96 4.13
CA ALA A 213 -11.96 3.61 3.07
C ALA A 213 -13.25 4.44 3.17
N ARG A 214 -13.76 4.66 4.39
CA ARG A 214 -14.91 5.55 4.65
C ARG A 214 -14.60 6.99 4.28
N ASP A 215 -13.45 7.51 4.71
CA ASP A 215 -13.01 8.87 4.38
C ASP A 215 -12.84 9.05 2.87
N ASN A 216 -12.28 8.05 2.19
CA ASN A 216 -12.16 8.04 0.73
C ASN A 216 -13.53 8.02 0.03
N ALA A 217 -14.51 7.28 0.55
CA ALA A 217 -15.87 7.30 0.01
C ALA A 217 -16.51 8.70 0.14
N VAL A 218 -16.40 9.31 1.33
CA VAL A 218 -16.88 10.67 1.58
C VAL A 218 -16.20 11.67 0.67
N ARG A 219 -14.87 11.63 0.55
CA ARG A 219 -14.07 12.49 -0.33
C ARG A 219 -14.53 12.45 -1.78
N ASN A 220 -14.95 11.28 -2.26
CA ASN A 220 -15.37 11.05 -3.64
C ASN A 220 -16.90 11.14 -3.83
N GLY A 221 -17.67 11.59 -2.82
CA GLY A 221 -19.12 11.77 -2.89
C GLY A 221 -19.90 10.47 -3.06
N LEU A 222 -19.37 9.32 -2.60
CA LEU A 222 -20.02 8.02 -2.68
C LEU A 222 -20.81 7.74 -1.39
N SER A 223 -22.13 7.59 -1.50
CA SER A 223 -23.05 7.31 -0.39
C SER A 223 -23.61 5.89 -0.40
N ASN A 224 -23.34 5.11 -1.46
CA ASN A 224 -23.83 3.75 -1.67
C ASN A 224 -22.81 2.69 -1.24
N VAL A 225 -21.89 3.02 -0.33
CA VAL A 225 -20.87 2.10 0.19
C VAL A 225 -20.97 1.96 1.71
N VAL A 226 -20.78 0.75 2.20
CA VAL A 226 -20.71 0.45 3.63
C VAL A 226 -19.45 -0.38 3.89
N PHE A 227 -18.71 -0.04 4.94
CA PHE A 227 -17.49 -0.75 5.29
C PHE A 227 -17.59 -1.39 6.68
N HIS A 228 -17.16 -2.65 6.77
CA HIS A 228 -17.10 -3.43 8.00
C HIS A 228 -15.67 -3.84 8.32
N VAL A 229 -15.34 -3.85 9.60
CA VAL A 229 -14.15 -4.53 10.10
C VAL A 229 -14.52 -5.99 10.29
N GLY A 230 -13.75 -6.93 9.73
CA GLY A 230 -14.02 -8.35 9.87
C GLY A 230 -12.76 -9.18 9.62
N ASP A 231 -12.48 -10.13 10.53
CA ASP A 231 -11.41 -11.10 10.35
C ASP A 231 -11.83 -12.16 9.33
N LEU A 232 -11.39 -12.00 8.08
CA LEU A 232 -11.71 -12.91 6.97
C LEU A 232 -10.96 -14.24 7.03
N TYR A 233 -10.10 -14.44 8.01
CA TYR A 233 -9.40 -15.71 8.29
C TYR A 233 -9.95 -16.47 9.51
N GLY A 234 -10.75 -15.79 10.34
CA GLY A 234 -11.37 -16.33 11.53
C GLY A 234 -12.65 -17.15 11.27
N GLU A 235 -13.35 -17.49 12.34
CA GLU A 235 -14.68 -18.08 12.26
C GLU A 235 -15.69 -16.99 11.88
N LEU A 236 -16.21 -17.08 10.67
CA LEU A 236 -17.24 -16.18 10.15
C LEU A 236 -18.62 -16.75 10.42
N GLY A 237 -19.50 -16.02 11.08
CA GLY A 237 -20.85 -16.53 11.39
C GLY A 237 -21.87 -15.52 11.89
N ALA A 238 -21.43 -14.42 12.47
CA ALA A 238 -22.31 -13.44 13.12
C ALA A 238 -22.08 -11.98 12.67
N GLU A 239 -21.27 -11.78 11.64
CA GLU A 239 -20.94 -10.45 11.14
C GLU A 239 -22.18 -9.77 10.51
N PRO A 240 -22.36 -8.45 10.70
CA PRO A 240 -23.56 -7.73 10.24
C PRO A 240 -23.83 -7.85 8.74
N TRP A 241 -22.77 -8.02 7.92
CA TRP A 241 -22.89 -8.16 6.46
C TRP A 241 -23.35 -9.56 6.02
N MET A 242 -23.19 -10.58 6.86
CA MET A 242 -23.56 -11.97 6.54
C MET A 242 -25.09 -12.22 6.52
N GLY A 243 -25.87 -11.34 7.10
CA GLY A 243 -27.33 -11.35 7.00
C GLY A 243 -27.89 -10.77 5.70
N GLN A 244 -27.00 -10.31 4.81
CA GLN A 244 -27.37 -9.71 3.53
C GLN A 244 -27.19 -10.69 2.37
N THR A 245 -27.77 -10.36 1.22
CA THR A 245 -27.54 -11.09 -0.03
C THR A 245 -26.84 -10.18 -1.02
N PHE A 246 -25.95 -10.76 -1.81
CA PHE A 246 -25.14 -10.05 -2.80
C PHE A 246 -25.27 -10.74 -4.16
N ASP A 247 -25.30 -9.96 -5.23
CA ASP A 247 -25.39 -10.46 -6.59
C ASP A 247 -23.98 -10.85 -7.12
N LYS A 248 -22.97 -10.07 -6.70
CA LYS A 248 -21.60 -10.23 -7.16
C LYS A 248 -20.61 -10.05 -6.02
N ALA A 249 -19.41 -10.62 -6.18
CA ALA A 249 -18.32 -10.44 -5.23
C ALA A 249 -16.99 -10.22 -5.93
N LEU A 250 -16.12 -9.42 -5.29
CA LEU A 250 -14.72 -9.26 -5.62
C LEU A 250 -13.88 -9.67 -4.41
N LEU A 251 -12.81 -10.42 -4.62
CA LEU A 251 -11.83 -10.79 -3.61
C LEU A 251 -10.43 -10.48 -4.13
N ASP A 252 -9.68 -9.67 -3.39
CA ASP A 252 -8.24 -9.42 -3.64
C ASP A 252 -7.42 -9.77 -2.37
N PRO A 253 -7.35 -11.05 -2.00
CA PRO A 253 -6.71 -11.47 -0.77
C PRO A 253 -5.19 -11.36 -0.85
N PRO A 254 -4.50 -11.29 0.32
CA PRO A 254 -3.06 -11.47 0.37
C PRO A 254 -2.64 -12.88 -0.06
N ARG A 255 -1.33 -13.12 -0.11
CA ARG A 255 -0.74 -14.39 -0.60
C ARG A 255 -1.22 -15.66 0.10
N SER A 256 -1.76 -15.56 1.29
CA SER A 256 -2.40 -16.66 2.03
C SER A 256 -3.70 -17.15 1.39
N GLY A 257 -4.27 -16.36 0.47
CA GLY A 257 -5.52 -16.68 -0.20
C GLY A 257 -6.75 -16.38 0.65
N ALA A 258 -7.92 -16.89 0.25
CA ALA A 258 -9.22 -16.60 0.87
C ALA A 258 -10.07 -17.86 1.04
N LEU A 259 -9.44 -18.99 1.36
CA LEU A 259 -10.13 -20.29 1.40
C LEU A 259 -11.33 -20.32 2.36
N GLN A 260 -11.23 -19.59 3.48
CA GLN A 260 -12.25 -19.55 4.52
C GLN A 260 -13.55 -18.88 4.07
N VAL A 261 -13.46 -17.87 3.19
CA VAL A 261 -14.63 -17.11 2.75
C VAL A 261 -15.30 -17.68 1.51
N LEU A 262 -14.60 -18.47 0.68
CA LEU A 262 -15.16 -19.02 -0.55
C LEU A 262 -16.45 -19.85 -0.35
N PRO A 263 -16.57 -20.73 0.66
CA PRO A 263 -17.79 -21.51 0.91
C PRO A 263 -19.01 -20.65 1.31
N LEU A 264 -18.80 -19.41 1.73
CA LEU A 264 -19.86 -18.50 2.15
C LEU A 264 -20.55 -17.82 0.97
N LEU A 265 -19.82 -17.57 -0.12
CA LEU A 265 -20.32 -16.79 -1.25
C LEU A 265 -21.62 -17.33 -1.86
N PRO A 266 -21.80 -18.66 -2.09
CA PRO A 266 -23.08 -19.18 -2.56
C PRO A 266 -24.23 -18.96 -1.56
N ARG A 267 -23.95 -19.04 -0.25
CA ARG A 267 -24.96 -18.80 0.81
C ARG A 267 -25.40 -17.35 0.86
N LEU A 268 -24.51 -16.43 0.45
CA LEU A 268 -24.79 -15.00 0.35
C LEU A 268 -25.45 -14.61 -0.99
N GLY A 269 -25.76 -15.57 -1.86
CA GLY A 269 -26.44 -15.34 -3.13
C GLY A 269 -25.54 -14.96 -4.30
N VAL A 270 -24.22 -14.94 -4.12
CA VAL A 270 -23.26 -14.49 -5.13
C VAL A 270 -23.33 -15.35 -6.40
N GLN A 271 -23.64 -14.71 -7.52
CA GLN A 271 -23.75 -15.37 -8.84
C GLN A 271 -22.52 -15.15 -9.71
N ARG A 272 -21.74 -14.07 -9.44
CA ARG A 272 -20.50 -13.75 -10.16
C ARG A 272 -19.41 -13.36 -9.19
N LEU A 273 -18.25 -14.00 -9.35
CA LEU A 273 -17.07 -13.75 -8.53
C LEU A 273 -15.88 -13.33 -9.41
N VAL A 274 -15.20 -12.28 -9.03
CA VAL A 274 -13.87 -11.94 -9.51
C VAL A 274 -12.88 -12.17 -8.36
N TYR A 275 -11.84 -12.97 -8.63
CA TYR A 275 -10.82 -13.30 -7.64
C TYR A 275 -9.45 -12.83 -8.14
N GLY A 276 -8.86 -11.87 -7.42
CA GLY A 276 -7.47 -11.44 -7.58
C GLY A 276 -6.52 -12.47 -6.97
N SER A 277 -5.47 -12.86 -7.68
CA SER A 277 -4.44 -13.74 -7.14
C SER A 277 -3.07 -13.08 -7.25
N GLY A 278 -2.41 -12.93 -6.11
CA GLY A 278 -1.01 -12.48 -6.05
C GLY A 278 0.01 -13.57 -6.46
N TYR A 279 -0.47 -14.77 -6.78
CA TYR A 279 0.30 -15.88 -7.35
C TYR A 279 -0.23 -16.20 -8.75
N PRO A 280 0.70 -16.40 -9.72
CA PRO A 280 0.31 -16.86 -11.05
C PRO A 280 -0.18 -18.30 -11.05
#